data_54559aabd4e57729bd3840d4461813f1
#
_entry.id   54559aabd4e57729bd3840d4461813f1
#
_cell.length_a   1.000
_cell.length_b   1.000
_cell.length_c   1.000
_cell.angle_alpha   90.00
_cell.angle_beta   90.00
_cell.angle_gamma   90.00
#
_symmetry.space_group_name_H-M   'P 1'
#
loop_
_entity.id
_entity.type
_entity.pdbx_description
1 polymer ?
#
loop_
_entity_poly.entity_id
_entity_poly.type
_entity_poly.pdbx_seq_one_letter_code
_entity_poly.pdbx_strand_id
1 'polypeptide(L)' 'NGAVTIGDDAYVGTSAVLRQGSPERPIHIGARAVVGMGAVVTRSVPDGMTVVGNPARAKY' A
#
# COMPACT_ATOMS: atom_id res chain seq x y z
N ASN A 1 5.43 7.98 8.92
CA ASN A 1 5.11 7.86 10.29
C ASN A 1 3.90 6.97 10.48
N GLY A 2 3.57 6.64 11.71
CA GLY A 2 2.64 5.59 11.96
C GLY A 2 3.26 4.25 11.58
N ALA A 3 2.59 3.15 11.77
CA ALA A 3 3.13 1.81 11.57
C ALA A 3 2.97 1.39 10.12
N VAL A 4 3.79 1.95 9.24
CA VAL A 4 3.79 1.63 7.81
C VAL A 4 5.18 1.14 7.41
N THR A 5 5.26 -0.03 6.79
CA THR A 5 6.50 -0.53 6.22
C THR A 5 6.30 -0.79 4.73
N ILE A 6 7.34 -0.55 3.96
CA ILE A 6 7.31 -0.74 2.51
C ILE A 6 8.40 -1.73 2.14
N GLY A 7 8.02 -2.82 1.51
CA GLY A 7 8.94 -3.88 1.13
C GLY A 7 9.85 -3.49 -0.03
N ASP A 8 10.81 -4.35 -0.30
CA ASP A 8 11.80 -4.11 -1.35
C ASP A 8 11.13 -4.04 -2.71
N ASP A 9 11.58 -3.10 -3.51
CA ASP A 9 11.13 -2.93 -4.90
C ASP A 9 9.63 -2.67 -5.04
N ALA A 10 8.97 -2.23 -3.96
CA ALA A 10 7.59 -1.80 -4.07
C ALA A 10 7.52 -0.47 -4.82
N TYR A 11 6.48 -0.30 -5.62
CA TYR A 11 6.25 0.93 -6.37
C TYR A 11 5.04 1.65 -5.80
N VAL A 12 5.21 2.91 -5.45
CA VAL A 12 4.11 3.73 -4.96
C VAL A 12 3.93 4.88 -5.96
N GLY A 13 2.79 4.89 -6.61
CA GLY A 13 2.51 5.86 -7.66
C GLY A 13 2.31 7.28 -7.15
N THR A 14 2.31 8.21 -8.08
CA THR A 14 2.15 9.64 -7.79
C THR A 14 0.84 9.90 -7.06
N SER A 15 0.90 10.72 -6.02
CA SER A 15 -0.27 11.13 -5.23
C SER A 15 -0.98 9.95 -4.55
N ALA A 16 -0.36 8.79 -4.45
CA ALA A 16 -0.91 7.73 -3.64
C ALA A 16 -0.84 8.12 -2.16
N VAL A 17 -1.85 7.70 -1.40
CA VAL A 17 -1.93 7.98 0.03
C VAL A 17 -1.91 6.66 0.77
N LEU A 18 -1.00 6.53 1.74
CA LEU A 18 -0.93 5.35 2.59
C LEU A 18 -1.49 5.74 3.95
N ARG A 19 -2.59 5.10 4.32
CA ARG A 19 -3.18 5.36 5.62
C ARG A 19 -2.19 4.98 6.72
N GLN A 20 -2.14 5.78 7.76
CA GLN A 20 -1.31 5.49 8.91
C GLN A 20 -1.80 4.21 9.59
N GLY A 21 -0.89 3.27 9.80
CA GLY A 21 -1.20 2.09 10.58
C GLY A 21 -1.17 2.38 12.06
N SER A 22 -1.46 1.37 12.87
CA SER A 22 -1.34 1.45 14.33
C SER A 22 -0.45 0.31 14.81
N PRO A 23 0.03 0.36 16.06
CA PRO A 23 0.81 -0.75 16.58
C PRO A 23 0.07 -2.08 16.52
N GLU A 24 -1.25 -2.06 16.68
CA GLU A 24 -2.08 -3.26 16.61
C GLU A 24 -2.37 -3.70 15.18
N ARG A 25 -2.40 -2.76 14.24
CA ARG A 25 -2.71 -3.04 12.84
C ARG A 25 -1.77 -2.25 11.92
N PRO A 26 -0.50 -2.63 11.87
CA PRO A 26 0.43 -1.95 10.98
C PRO A 26 0.05 -2.17 9.53
N ILE A 27 0.34 -1.19 8.70
CA ILE A 27 0.18 -1.29 7.24
C ILE A 27 1.50 -1.76 6.67
N HIS A 28 1.48 -2.83 5.90
CA HIS A 28 2.66 -3.37 5.24
C HIS A 28 2.42 -3.45 3.74
N ILE A 29 3.28 -2.77 2.98
CA ILE A 29 3.27 -2.86 1.52
C ILE A 29 4.30 -3.92 1.16
N GLY A 30 3.84 -5.01 0.57
CA GLY A 30 4.70 -6.16 0.29
C GLY A 30 5.77 -5.87 -0.74
N ALA A 31 6.76 -6.76 -0.80
CA ALA A 31 7.85 -6.64 -1.77
C ALA A 31 7.27 -6.70 -3.18
N ARG A 32 7.74 -5.84 -4.06
CA ARG A 32 7.32 -5.76 -5.47
C ARG A 32 5.83 -5.46 -5.64
N ALA A 33 5.15 -5.03 -4.58
CA ALA A 33 3.77 -4.58 -4.69
C ALA A 33 3.72 -3.28 -5.48
N VAL A 34 2.60 -3.02 -6.12
CA VAL A 34 2.40 -1.80 -6.90
C VAL A 34 1.17 -1.07 -6.35
N VAL A 35 1.37 0.16 -5.90
CA VAL A 35 0.28 1.03 -5.49
C VAL A 35 0.06 2.03 -6.61
N GLY A 36 -1.09 1.95 -7.25
CA GLY A 36 -1.38 2.79 -8.41
C GLY A 36 -1.47 4.27 -8.07
N MET A 37 -1.31 5.11 -9.09
CA MET A 37 -1.38 6.55 -8.95
C MET A 37 -2.71 6.97 -8.34
N GLY A 38 -2.66 7.82 -7.34
CA GLY A 38 -3.87 8.33 -6.69
C GLY A 38 -4.60 7.32 -5.80
N ALA A 39 -4.05 6.12 -5.60
CA ALA A 39 -4.71 5.13 -4.74
C ALA A 39 -4.68 5.55 -3.28
N VAL A 40 -5.70 5.16 -2.54
CA VAL A 40 -5.76 5.40 -1.09
C VAL A 40 -5.72 4.03 -0.40
N VAL A 41 -4.56 3.69 0.15
CA VAL A 41 -4.33 2.37 0.74
C VAL A 41 -4.76 2.39 2.20
N THR A 42 -5.71 1.53 2.53
CA THR A 42 -6.26 1.43 3.88
C THR A 42 -5.95 0.10 4.55
N ARG A 43 -5.29 -0.82 3.85
CA ARG A 43 -4.92 -2.15 4.37
C ARG A 43 -3.55 -2.52 3.83
N SER A 44 -2.93 -3.50 4.47
CA SER A 44 -1.69 -4.06 3.95
C SER A 44 -1.88 -4.63 2.55
N VAL A 45 -0.81 -4.57 1.76
CA VAL A 45 -0.80 -5.06 0.38
C VAL A 45 0.15 -6.26 0.31
N PRO A 46 -0.33 -7.43 -0.12
CA PRO A 46 0.54 -8.61 -0.25
C PRO A 46 1.66 -8.40 -1.26
N ASP A 47 2.71 -9.21 -1.14
CA ASP A 47 3.83 -9.18 -2.08
C ASP A 47 3.33 -9.36 -3.51
N GLY A 48 3.85 -8.55 -4.40
CA GLY A 48 3.54 -8.63 -5.82
C GLY A 48 2.15 -8.20 -6.23
N MET A 49 1.32 -7.77 -5.28
CA MET A 49 -0.05 -7.35 -5.58
C MET A 49 -0.08 -5.94 -6.13
N THR A 50 -0.95 -5.70 -7.09
CA THR A 50 -1.25 -4.37 -7.59
C THR A 50 -2.58 -3.90 -7.03
N VAL A 51 -2.59 -2.72 -6.42
CA VAL A 51 -3.81 -2.13 -5.88
C VAL A 51 -4.04 -0.75 -6.48
N VAL A 52 -5.29 -0.42 -6.71
CA VAL A 52 -5.66 0.86 -7.33
C VAL A 52 -6.96 1.37 -6.69
N GLY A 53 -7.17 2.65 -6.80
CA GLY A 53 -8.45 3.26 -6.44
C GLY A 53 -8.54 3.76 -5.01
N ASN A 54 -9.70 4.25 -4.67
CA ASN A 54 -10.02 4.80 -3.34
C ASN A 54 -11.36 4.23 -2.87
N PRO A 55 -11.38 3.35 -1.86
CA PRO A 55 -10.22 2.73 -1.24
C PRO A 55 -9.51 1.78 -2.21
N ALA A 56 -8.21 1.59 -2.00
CA ALA A 56 -7.44 0.76 -2.91
C ALA A 56 -7.91 -0.70 -2.84
N ARG A 57 -8.03 -1.30 -4.02
CA ARG A 57 -8.46 -2.69 -4.16
C ARG A 57 -7.50 -3.41 -5.10
N ALA A 58 -7.37 -4.70 -4.91
CA ALA A 58 -6.53 -5.51 -5.77
C ALA A 58 -7.03 -5.44 -7.21
N LYS A 59 -6.11 -5.20 -8.13
CA LYS A 59 -6.45 -5.17 -9.54
C LYS A 59 -6.38 -6.57 -10.14
N TYR A 60 -5.47 -7.37 -9.63
CA TYR A 60 -5.28 -8.74 -10.09
C TYR A 60 -5.33 -9.69 -8.91
#